data_32e82cbc9cb18b1262cb52196aabaaab
#
_entry.id   32e82cbc9cb18b1262cb52196aabaaab
#
_cell.length_a   1.000
_cell.length_b   1.000
_cell.length_c   1.000
_cell.angle_alpha   90.00
_cell.angle_beta   90.00
_cell.angle_gamma   90.00
#
_symmetry.space_group_name_H-M   'P 1'
#
loop_
_entity.id
_entity.type
_entity.pdbx_description
1 polymer ?
#
loop_
_entity_poly.entity_id
_entity_poly.type
_entity_poly.pdbx_seq_one_letter_code
_entity_poly.pdbx_strand_id
1 'polypeptide(L)'
;MWKDFVDFLSNNPSIAIFFCLGLGYLVGKFHIKDFALGSTVGVLIIGLLVGQITKFNISDVVKNLFFDLFIFTIGYEVGPAFVRSFKKNGLKLIIDGVFFSVIAFLFAFVVFKMCHVGKGEGAGIIAGALTQSAVIGTSSSSISTLNISHAAKLLMNSKVAIAYAITYVFGTVGVVIFIKNIAPKLLGVDLKEETKKVIQELHYKGNKTTEGYNVNPVEVRALKVDNDSSLVGWTIKKFEKKYQNNLVIEKLTNTDGKGLDFDTSTVIQPGEVLSIVGNVDSFDSLTENGNMEVFNDSYRKINMIKKDVRLTKVYSPSILSKLVERGIVITKALDASDNSFDDFSLLKKGDKVTLFGPEKSINHLINDLGYPCDEGNITDVSFLSIGIVVGILIGSIILTIKDVPLTLGAGGGALFAGLFFGWWQDKNPRIGNIPASVRWLLKSLGLNLFIACVGLSAGAAFIPALKQMGWGVLIIGAFVSIVPFLVTLFFGKYVLKLNAVDNIGSLCGSGTITAALNAVTEEQGSSIFALAYTPTYAIGNILITVMGPLIIALL
;
A
#
# COMPACT_ATOMS: atom_id res chain seq x y z
N MET A 1 47.66 -3.87 3.05
CA MET A 1 46.60 -2.89 2.78
C MET A 1 45.36 -3.53 2.08
N TRP A 2 45.45 -4.05 0.84
CA TRP A 2 44.28 -4.71 0.19
C TRP A 2 43.82 -5.95 0.92
N LYS A 3 44.74 -6.84 1.30
CA LYS A 3 44.44 -8.05 2.06
C LYS A 3 43.82 -7.72 3.41
N ASP A 4 44.38 -6.77 4.13
CA ASP A 4 43.86 -6.33 5.44
C ASP A 4 42.46 -5.72 5.34
N PHE A 5 42.18 -5.00 4.25
CA PHE A 5 40.83 -4.48 3.97
C PHE A 5 39.83 -5.61 3.66
N VAL A 6 40.23 -6.60 2.86
CA VAL A 6 39.39 -7.76 2.54
C VAL A 6 39.11 -8.59 3.80
N ASP A 7 40.12 -8.83 4.64
CA ASP A 7 39.98 -9.53 5.91
C ASP A 7 39.10 -8.73 6.90
N PHE A 8 39.25 -7.41 6.92
CA PHE A 8 38.36 -6.54 7.70
C PHE A 8 36.90 -6.64 7.27
N LEU A 9 36.62 -6.58 5.96
CA LEU A 9 35.25 -6.72 5.44
C LEU A 9 34.66 -8.11 5.73
N SER A 10 35.44 -9.19 5.57
CA SER A 10 34.97 -10.56 5.81
C SER A 10 34.63 -10.81 7.26
N ASN A 11 35.38 -10.18 8.19
CA ASN A 11 35.15 -10.26 9.64
C ASN A 11 34.03 -9.32 10.15
N ASN A 12 33.58 -8.36 9.30
CA ASN A 12 32.54 -7.41 9.63
C ASN A 12 31.40 -7.45 8.57
N PRO A 13 30.61 -8.53 8.49
CA PRO A 13 29.57 -8.67 7.45
C PRO A 13 28.53 -7.55 7.45
N SER A 14 28.25 -6.94 8.60
CA SER A 14 27.32 -5.81 8.69
C SER A 14 27.78 -4.60 7.87
N ILE A 15 29.08 -4.30 7.86
CA ILE A 15 29.63 -3.22 7.03
C ILE A 15 29.40 -3.53 5.55
N ALA A 16 29.68 -4.77 5.11
CA ALA A 16 29.44 -5.19 3.74
C ALA A 16 27.95 -5.11 3.36
N ILE A 17 27.04 -5.51 4.25
CA ILE A 17 25.58 -5.44 4.02
C ILE A 17 25.14 -3.98 3.80
N PHE A 18 25.50 -3.06 4.72
CA PHE A 18 25.10 -1.67 4.58
C PHE A 18 25.81 -0.95 3.41
N PHE A 19 27.05 -1.34 3.09
CA PHE A 19 27.74 -0.86 1.91
C PHE A 19 27.01 -1.28 0.62
N CYS A 20 26.61 -2.55 0.52
CA CYS A 20 25.81 -3.04 -0.60
C CYS A 20 24.46 -2.32 -0.69
N LEU A 21 23.81 -2.07 0.45
CA LEU A 21 22.57 -1.32 0.52
C LEU A 21 22.77 0.10 -0.05
N GLY A 22 23.71 0.86 0.49
CA GLY A 22 23.95 2.25 0.10
C GLY A 22 24.32 2.41 -1.38
N LEU A 23 25.34 1.67 -1.86
CA LEU A 23 25.73 1.70 -3.27
C LEU A 23 24.66 1.12 -4.18
N GLY A 24 23.97 0.06 -3.75
CA GLY A 24 22.90 -0.56 -4.51
C GLY A 24 21.73 0.40 -4.76
N TYR A 25 21.35 1.21 -3.77
CA TYR A 25 20.36 2.28 -3.96
C TYR A 25 20.83 3.36 -4.93
N LEU A 26 22.11 3.72 -4.92
CA LEU A 26 22.66 4.67 -5.89
C LEU A 26 22.65 4.11 -7.31
N VAL A 27 23.09 2.86 -7.47
CA VAL A 27 23.04 2.16 -8.77
C VAL A 27 21.59 1.94 -9.23
N GLY A 28 20.69 1.62 -8.31
CA GLY A 28 19.26 1.43 -8.61
C GLY A 28 18.55 2.70 -9.10
N LYS A 29 19.08 3.89 -8.81
CA LYS A 29 18.61 5.16 -9.36
C LYS A 29 19.01 5.40 -10.82
N PHE A 30 19.83 4.53 -11.39
CA PHE A 30 20.25 4.68 -12.79
C PHE A 30 19.03 4.48 -13.71
N HIS A 31 18.75 5.51 -14.51
CA HIS A 31 17.63 5.53 -15.44
C HIS A 31 18.16 5.56 -16.86
N ILE A 32 17.61 4.72 -17.73
CA ILE A 32 17.81 4.76 -19.17
C ILE A 32 16.45 4.98 -19.82
N LYS A 33 16.16 6.22 -20.23
CA LYS A 33 14.82 6.64 -20.68
C LYS A 33 13.77 6.34 -19.58
N ASP A 34 12.72 5.60 -19.91
CA ASP A 34 11.61 5.23 -18.99
C ASP A 34 11.94 4.01 -18.09
N PHE A 35 13.17 3.45 -18.20
CA PHE A 35 13.58 2.28 -17.42
C PHE A 35 14.46 2.68 -16.24
N ALA A 36 14.00 2.36 -15.02
CA ALA A 36 14.81 2.40 -13.80
C ALA A 36 15.24 0.98 -13.42
N LEU A 37 16.52 0.80 -13.13
CA LEU A 37 17.05 -0.51 -12.71
C LEU A 37 16.38 -1.00 -11.40
N GLY A 38 16.04 -0.06 -10.50
CA GLY A 38 15.42 -0.35 -9.21
C GLY A 38 16.44 -0.70 -8.11
N SER A 39 16.11 -0.31 -6.88
CA SER A 39 17.02 -0.49 -5.73
C SER A 39 17.34 -1.96 -5.46
N THR A 40 16.37 -2.85 -5.59
CA THR A 40 16.54 -4.29 -5.31
C THR A 40 17.57 -4.93 -6.25
N VAL A 41 17.48 -4.65 -7.54
CA VAL A 41 18.45 -5.17 -8.52
C VAL A 41 19.81 -4.51 -8.32
N GLY A 42 19.86 -3.20 -8.05
CA GLY A 42 21.09 -2.50 -7.73
C GLY A 42 21.81 -3.11 -6.52
N VAL A 43 21.09 -3.36 -5.43
CA VAL A 43 21.63 -3.99 -4.23
C VAL A 43 22.12 -5.41 -4.50
N LEU A 44 21.37 -6.19 -5.31
CA LEU A 44 21.80 -7.55 -5.69
C LEU A 44 23.10 -7.52 -6.49
N ILE A 45 23.21 -6.65 -7.51
CA ILE A 45 24.42 -6.53 -8.33
C ILE A 45 25.63 -6.18 -7.47
N ILE A 46 25.51 -5.15 -6.63
CA ILE A 46 26.61 -4.75 -5.73
C ILE A 46 26.94 -5.88 -4.76
N GLY A 47 25.93 -6.56 -4.19
CA GLY A 47 26.12 -7.71 -3.29
C GLY A 47 26.86 -8.85 -3.99
N LEU A 48 26.51 -9.18 -5.24
CA LEU A 48 27.20 -10.21 -6.03
C LEU A 48 28.66 -9.82 -6.33
N LEU A 49 28.93 -8.56 -6.66
CA LEU A 49 30.28 -8.06 -6.95
C LEU A 49 31.16 -8.07 -5.69
N VAL A 50 30.66 -7.56 -4.57
CA VAL A 50 31.38 -7.55 -3.29
C VAL A 50 31.59 -8.97 -2.78
N GLY A 51 30.60 -9.85 -2.93
CA GLY A 51 30.68 -11.25 -2.56
C GLY A 51 31.68 -12.09 -3.38
N GLN A 52 32.21 -11.55 -4.52
CA GLN A 52 33.31 -12.18 -5.25
C GLN A 52 34.67 -11.88 -4.62
N ILE A 53 34.79 -10.76 -3.88
CA ILE A 53 36.06 -10.34 -3.28
C ILE A 53 36.48 -11.29 -2.16
N THR A 54 35.51 -11.72 -1.35
CA THR A 54 35.72 -12.66 -0.23
C THR A 54 34.43 -13.44 0.09
N LYS A 55 34.58 -14.57 0.77
CA LYS A 55 33.42 -15.35 1.23
C LYS A 55 32.85 -14.73 2.50
N PHE A 56 31.58 -14.36 2.45
CA PHE A 56 30.85 -13.86 3.60
C PHE A 56 30.01 -14.99 4.23
N ASN A 57 30.22 -15.25 5.52
CA ASN A 57 29.41 -16.18 6.30
C ASN A 57 28.27 -15.39 6.98
N ILE A 58 27.17 -15.18 6.24
CA ILE A 58 25.99 -14.50 6.76
C ILE A 58 25.03 -15.57 7.29
N SER A 59 24.65 -15.44 8.57
CA SER A 59 23.70 -16.34 9.22
C SER A 59 22.35 -16.34 8.51
N ASP A 60 21.76 -17.53 8.33
CA ASP A 60 20.41 -17.66 7.78
C ASP A 60 19.37 -16.99 8.68
N VAL A 61 19.60 -16.94 9.99
CA VAL A 61 18.73 -16.20 10.93
C VAL A 61 18.63 -14.73 10.56
N VAL A 62 19.75 -14.07 10.22
CA VAL A 62 19.78 -12.65 9.82
C VAL A 62 19.02 -12.44 8.50
N LYS A 63 19.23 -13.32 7.52
CA LYS A 63 18.51 -13.26 6.23
C LYS A 63 17.01 -13.43 6.44
N ASN A 64 16.61 -14.44 7.19
CA ASN A 64 15.20 -14.74 7.42
C ASN A 64 14.52 -13.62 8.22
N LEU A 65 15.18 -13.05 9.22
CA LEU A 65 14.64 -11.92 9.99
C LEU A 65 14.23 -10.74 9.09
N PHE A 66 15.12 -10.32 8.18
CA PHE A 66 14.81 -9.24 7.25
C PHE A 66 13.72 -9.62 6.26
N PHE A 67 13.74 -10.87 5.80
CA PHE A 67 12.75 -11.37 4.87
C PHE A 67 11.36 -11.47 5.52
N ASP A 68 11.26 -11.96 6.75
CA ASP A 68 10.00 -12.11 7.46
C ASP A 68 9.34 -10.74 7.76
N LEU A 69 10.14 -9.73 8.14
CA LEU A 69 9.68 -8.36 8.29
C LEU A 69 9.10 -7.80 6.97
N PHE A 70 9.80 -8.02 5.87
CA PHE A 70 9.38 -7.58 4.55
C PHE A 70 8.08 -8.26 4.11
N ILE A 71 8.04 -9.59 4.14
CA ILE A 71 6.96 -10.34 3.55
C ILE A 71 5.67 -10.27 4.38
N PHE A 72 5.79 -10.24 5.71
CA PHE A 72 4.66 -9.97 6.61
C PHE A 72 4.04 -8.60 6.31
N THR A 73 4.88 -7.59 6.12
CA THR A 73 4.39 -6.22 5.83
C THR A 73 3.68 -6.14 4.49
N ILE A 74 4.15 -6.87 3.47
CA ILE A 74 3.40 -7.01 2.20
C ILE A 74 2.03 -7.64 2.44
N GLY A 75 1.99 -8.77 3.15
CA GLY A 75 0.72 -9.43 3.49
C GLY A 75 -0.23 -8.48 4.22
N TYR A 76 0.27 -7.78 5.24
CA TYR A 76 -0.50 -6.82 6.02
C TYR A 76 -1.11 -5.70 5.15
N GLU A 77 -0.34 -5.15 4.22
CA GLU A 77 -0.81 -4.09 3.32
C GLU A 77 -1.86 -4.59 2.32
N VAL A 78 -1.67 -5.79 1.80
CA VAL A 78 -2.53 -6.39 0.77
C VAL A 78 -3.80 -7.03 1.35
N GLY A 79 -3.76 -7.45 2.63
CA GLY A 79 -4.85 -8.19 3.29
C GLY A 79 -6.23 -7.57 3.18
N PRO A 80 -6.42 -6.28 3.50
CA PRO A 80 -7.70 -5.61 3.35
C PRO A 80 -8.26 -5.64 1.92
N ALA A 81 -7.41 -5.35 0.93
CA ALA A 81 -7.79 -5.34 -0.48
C ALA A 81 -8.14 -6.76 -0.97
N PHE A 82 -7.38 -7.77 -0.53
CA PHE A 82 -7.64 -9.17 -0.84
C PHE A 82 -9.04 -9.61 -0.38
N VAL A 83 -9.39 -9.36 0.88
CA VAL A 83 -10.71 -9.77 1.40
C VAL A 83 -11.86 -8.98 0.74
N ARG A 84 -11.65 -7.69 0.44
CA ARG A 84 -12.67 -6.87 -0.25
C ARG A 84 -12.90 -7.31 -1.69
N SER A 85 -11.91 -7.85 -2.37
CA SER A 85 -12.01 -8.29 -3.77
C SER A 85 -13.01 -9.44 -3.97
N PHE A 86 -13.38 -10.18 -2.92
CA PHE A 86 -14.45 -11.20 -2.97
C PHE A 86 -15.88 -10.63 -3.08
N LYS A 87 -16.08 -9.31 -3.06
CA LYS A 87 -17.40 -8.71 -3.29
C LYS A 87 -17.78 -8.74 -4.78
N LYS A 88 -19.10 -8.72 -5.07
CA LYS A 88 -19.73 -9.01 -6.38
C LYS A 88 -19.03 -8.43 -7.64
N ASN A 89 -18.42 -7.24 -7.55
CA ASN A 89 -17.80 -6.60 -8.72
C ASN A 89 -16.33 -7.00 -8.94
N GLY A 90 -15.65 -7.57 -7.95
CA GLY A 90 -14.25 -7.99 -8.04
C GLY A 90 -14.04 -9.43 -8.49
N LEU A 91 -15.10 -10.26 -8.54
CA LEU A 91 -14.95 -11.70 -8.81
C LEU A 91 -14.31 -12.00 -10.16
N LYS A 92 -14.66 -11.25 -11.23
CA LYS A 92 -14.03 -11.41 -12.56
C LYS A 92 -12.53 -11.11 -12.51
N LEU A 93 -12.15 -10.07 -11.78
CA LEU A 93 -10.75 -9.67 -11.62
C LEU A 93 -9.97 -10.70 -10.78
N ILE A 94 -10.60 -11.26 -9.74
CA ILE A 94 -10.01 -12.38 -8.97
C ILE A 94 -9.76 -13.58 -9.89
N ILE A 95 -10.76 -13.97 -10.69
CA ILE A 95 -10.63 -15.09 -11.62
C ILE A 95 -9.50 -14.82 -12.63
N ASP A 96 -9.38 -13.59 -13.13
CA ASP A 96 -8.31 -13.20 -14.05
C ASP A 96 -6.92 -13.32 -13.41
N GLY A 97 -6.75 -12.81 -12.17
CA GLY A 97 -5.50 -12.90 -11.42
C GLY A 97 -5.11 -14.34 -11.06
N VAL A 98 -6.09 -15.18 -10.68
CA VAL A 98 -5.86 -16.62 -10.44
C VAL A 98 -5.49 -17.31 -11.74
N PHE A 99 -6.20 -17.05 -12.82
CA PHE A 99 -5.92 -17.62 -14.15
C PHE A 99 -4.51 -17.26 -14.61
N PHE A 100 -4.13 -15.98 -14.51
CA PHE A 100 -2.77 -15.54 -14.82
C PHE A 100 -1.73 -16.35 -14.04
N SER A 101 -1.90 -16.45 -12.73
CA SER A 101 -0.95 -17.14 -11.86
C SER A 101 -0.85 -18.63 -12.19
N VAL A 102 -1.98 -19.28 -12.46
CA VAL A 102 -1.99 -20.71 -12.85
C VAL A 102 -1.30 -20.91 -14.20
N ILE A 103 -1.62 -20.08 -15.20
CA ILE A 103 -0.98 -20.17 -16.51
C ILE A 103 0.52 -19.87 -16.44
N ALA A 104 0.92 -18.85 -15.67
CA ALA A 104 2.34 -18.53 -15.47
C ALA A 104 3.12 -19.70 -14.86
N PHE A 105 2.55 -20.33 -13.82
CA PHE A 105 3.15 -21.49 -13.20
C PHE A 105 3.23 -22.69 -14.13
N LEU A 106 2.12 -23.07 -14.77
CA LEU A 106 2.06 -24.23 -15.65
C LEU A 106 2.97 -24.07 -16.87
N PHE A 107 2.94 -22.90 -17.50
CA PHE A 107 3.81 -22.62 -18.64
C PHE A 107 5.29 -22.68 -18.24
N ALA A 108 5.67 -22.01 -17.16
CA ALA A 108 7.04 -22.04 -16.66
C ALA A 108 7.47 -23.49 -16.31
N PHE A 109 6.63 -24.23 -15.60
CA PHE A 109 6.93 -25.61 -15.21
C PHE A 109 7.15 -26.53 -16.43
N VAL A 110 6.27 -26.45 -17.45
CA VAL A 110 6.42 -27.23 -18.69
C VAL A 110 7.73 -26.86 -19.41
N VAL A 111 8.00 -25.56 -19.58
CA VAL A 111 9.25 -25.11 -20.22
C VAL A 111 10.47 -25.56 -19.43
N PHE A 112 10.45 -25.49 -18.09
CA PHE A 112 11.56 -25.92 -17.26
C PHE A 112 11.83 -27.42 -17.39
N LYS A 113 10.77 -28.25 -17.43
CA LYS A 113 10.91 -29.69 -17.69
C LYS A 113 11.47 -29.99 -19.06
N MET A 114 10.99 -29.31 -20.11
CA MET A 114 11.46 -29.50 -21.48
C MET A 114 12.94 -29.07 -21.66
N CYS A 115 13.33 -27.97 -21.02
CA CYS A 115 14.67 -27.40 -21.15
C CYS A 115 15.63 -27.92 -20.05
N HIS A 116 15.22 -28.87 -19.21
CA HIS A 116 16.01 -29.43 -18.10
C HIS A 116 16.57 -28.36 -17.15
N VAL A 117 15.75 -27.32 -16.87
CA VAL A 117 16.11 -26.23 -15.96
C VAL A 117 16.17 -26.75 -14.53
N GLY A 118 17.24 -26.43 -13.80
CA GLY A 118 17.38 -26.84 -12.41
C GLY A 118 16.46 -26.06 -11.46
N LYS A 119 16.19 -26.66 -10.27
CA LYS A 119 15.29 -26.09 -9.24
C LYS A 119 15.60 -24.63 -8.89
N GLY A 120 16.86 -24.33 -8.57
CA GLY A 120 17.28 -22.96 -8.23
C GLY A 120 17.16 -21.98 -9.41
N GLU A 121 17.52 -22.43 -10.61
CA GLU A 121 17.40 -21.65 -11.84
C GLU A 121 15.93 -21.32 -12.13
N GLY A 122 15.05 -22.34 -12.09
CA GLY A 122 13.62 -22.17 -12.36
C GLY A 122 12.94 -21.22 -11.38
N ALA A 123 13.24 -21.34 -10.09
CA ALA A 123 12.74 -20.40 -9.08
C ALA A 123 13.20 -18.98 -9.33
N GLY A 124 14.48 -18.80 -9.70
CA GLY A 124 15.03 -17.48 -10.06
C GLY A 124 14.43 -16.90 -11.34
N ILE A 125 14.20 -17.73 -12.37
CA ILE A 125 13.56 -17.31 -13.62
C ILE A 125 12.14 -16.79 -13.34
N ILE A 126 11.31 -17.50 -12.55
CA ILE A 126 9.97 -17.04 -12.17
C ILE A 126 10.05 -15.72 -11.41
N ALA A 127 10.93 -15.64 -10.41
CA ALA A 127 11.11 -14.44 -9.60
C ALA A 127 11.42 -13.20 -10.46
N GLY A 128 12.33 -13.34 -11.42
CA GLY A 128 12.73 -12.24 -12.30
C GLY A 128 11.71 -11.96 -13.41
N ALA A 129 11.27 -12.99 -14.11
CA ALA A 129 10.32 -12.87 -15.21
C ALA A 129 8.98 -12.23 -14.80
N LEU A 130 8.53 -12.48 -13.57
CA LEU A 130 7.31 -11.91 -13.01
C LEU A 130 7.58 -10.75 -12.03
N THR A 131 8.84 -10.27 -11.97
CA THR A 131 9.29 -9.16 -11.10
C THR A 131 8.93 -9.31 -9.61
N GLN A 132 8.76 -10.55 -9.13
CA GLN A 132 8.33 -10.85 -7.77
C GLN A 132 9.51 -11.27 -6.89
N SER A 133 10.16 -10.29 -6.27
CA SER A 133 11.35 -10.51 -5.42
C SER A 133 11.08 -11.39 -4.20
N ALA A 134 9.82 -11.45 -3.73
CA ALA A 134 9.43 -12.30 -2.61
C ALA A 134 9.69 -13.80 -2.90
N VAL A 135 9.63 -14.22 -4.16
CA VAL A 135 9.94 -15.59 -4.60
C VAL A 135 11.38 -16.00 -4.25
N ILE A 136 12.32 -15.07 -4.25
CA ILE A 136 13.72 -15.35 -3.86
C ILE A 136 13.76 -15.87 -2.41
N GLY A 137 13.07 -15.17 -1.52
CA GLY A 137 13.05 -15.51 -0.10
C GLY A 137 12.28 -16.80 0.20
N THR A 138 11.11 -16.98 -0.39
CA THR A 138 10.32 -18.21 -0.22
C THR A 138 11.04 -19.42 -0.79
N SER A 139 11.74 -19.26 -1.93
CA SER A 139 12.59 -20.31 -2.49
C SER A 139 13.78 -20.62 -1.58
N SER A 140 14.45 -19.60 -1.03
CA SER A 140 15.56 -19.76 -0.10
C SER A 140 15.12 -20.51 1.16
N SER A 141 13.97 -20.17 1.71
CA SER A 141 13.36 -20.91 2.83
C SER A 141 13.12 -22.38 2.49
N SER A 142 12.57 -22.68 1.31
CA SER A 142 12.34 -24.06 0.87
C SER A 142 13.65 -24.81 0.61
N ILE A 143 14.66 -24.17 0.02
CA ILE A 143 15.98 -24.77 -0.17
C ILE A 143 16.62 -25.13 1.17
N SER A 144 16.42 -24.33 2.21
CA SER A 144 16.97 -24.57 3.55
C SER A 144 16.46 -25.87 4.17
N THR A 145 15.24 -26.29 3.84
CA THR A 145 14.62 -27.54 4.36
C THR A 145 15.01 -28.81 3.60
N LEU A 146 15.64 -28.68 2.42
CA LEU A 146 16.07 -29.85 1.63
C LEU A 146 17.16 -30.64 2.35
N ASN A 147 17.10 -31.97 2.25
CA ASN A 147 18.12 -32.87 2.81
C ASN A 147 19.32 -33.00 1.83
N ILE A 148 20.04 -31.91 1.59
CA ILE A 148 21.23 -31.85 0.74
C ILE A 148 22.36 -31.13 1.46
N SER A 149 23.59 -31.25 0.96
CA SER A 149 24.76 -30.60 1.58
C SER A 149 24.64 -29.07 1.62
N HIS A 150 25.28 -28.47 2.61
CA HIS A 150 25.29 -26.98 2.74
C HIS A 150 25.84 -26.30 1.46
N ALA A 151 26.86 -26.88 0.85
CA ALA A 151 27.44 -26.38 -0.41
C ALA A 151 26.42 -26.42 -1.56
N ALA A 152 25.59 -27.48 -1.65
CA ALA A 152 24.53 -27.58 -2.65
C ALA A 152 23.42 -26.54 -2.42
N LYS A 153 23.03 -26.30 -1.16
CA LYS A 153 22.07 -25.24 -0.81
C LYS A 153 22.60 -23.85 -1.22
N LEU A 154 23.85 -23.55 -0.94
CA LEU A 154 24.48 -22.28 -1.34
C LEU A 154 24.50 -22.11 -2.86
N LEU A 155 24.90 -23.16 -3.60
CA LEU A 155 24.91 -23.12 -5.06
C LEU A 155 23.50 -22.90 -5.62
N MET A 156 22.49 -23.58 -5.06
CA MET A 156 21.11 -23.44 -5.49
C MET A 156 20.58 -22.02 -5.24
N ASN A 157 20.83 -21.44 -4.07
CA ASN A 157 20.48 -20.04 -3.76
C ASN A 157 21.22 -19.04 -4.68
N SER A 158 22.47 -19.30 -5.02
CA SER A 158 23.22 -18.48 -5.98
C SER A 158 22.57 -18.53 -7.37
N LYS A 159 22.12 -19.69 -7.82
CA LYS A 159 21.40 -19.84 -9.09
C LYS A 159 20.07 -19.09 -9.09
N VAL A 160 19.31 -19.09 -7.97
CA VAL A 160 18.09 -18.28 -7.81
C VAL A 160 18.41 -16.80 -8.01
N ALA A 161 19.43 -16.26 -7.32
CA ALA A 161 19.78 -14.86 -7.38
C ALA A 161 20.24 -14.41 -8.79
N ILE A 162 21.04 -15.26 -9.45
CA ILE A 162 21.56 -14.97 -10.78
C ILE A 162 20.45 -15.01 -11.84
N ALA A 163 19.63 -16.06 -11.83
CA ALA A 163 18.52 -16.20 -12.75
C ALA A 163 17.52 -15.04 -12.59
N TYR A 164 17.24 -14.64 -11.34
CA TYR A 164 16.43 -13.46 -11.06
C TYR A 164 17.01 -12.20 -11.71
N ALA A 165 18.29 -11.89 -11.48
CA ALA A 165 18.92 -10.68 -12.02
C ALA A 165 18.88 -10.63 -13.57
N ILE A 166 19.12 -11.77 -14.22
CA ILE A 166 19.11 -11.90 -15.67
C ILE A 166 17.70 -11.69 -16.24
N THR A 167 16.70 -12.35 -15.66
CA THR A 167 15.34 -12.37 -16.23
C THR A 167 14.49 -11.16 -15.82
N TYR A 168 14.88 -10.46 -14.76
CA TYR A 168 14.20 -9.25 -14.28
C TYR A 168 14.13 -8.13 -15.34
N VAL A 169 15.16 -8.01 -16.17
CA VAL A 169 15.17 -7.00 -17.25
C VAL A 169 14.01 -7.25 -18.22
N PHE A 170 13.79 -8.50 -18.63
CA PHE A 170 12.66 -8.86 -19.49
C PHE A 170 11.33 -8.76 -18.77
N GLY A 171 11.26 -9.19 -17.50
CA GLY A 171 10.08 -9.06 -16.66
C GLY A 171 9.63 -7.61 -16.51
N THR A 172 10.54 -6.65 -16.52
CA THR A 172 10.21 -5.23 -16.40
C THR A 172 10.03 -4.58 -17.77
N VAL A 173 11.11 -4.47 -18.55
CA VAL A 173 11.09 -3.74 -19.83
C VAL A 173 10.19 -4.41 -20.84
N GLY A 174 10.31 -5.73 -21.00
CA GLY A 174 9.54 -6.49 -21.97
C GLY A 174 8.03 -6.41 -21.69
N VAL A 175 7.65 -6.55 -20.43
CA VAL A 175 6.23 -6.50 -20.05
C VAL A 175 5.67 -5.08 -20.12
N VAL A 176 6.44 -4.04 -19.74
CA VAL A 176 6.00 -2.64 -19.93
C VAL A 176 5.75 -2.36 -21.41
N ILE A 177 6.66 -2.76 -22.31
CA ILE A 177 6.46 -2.62 -23.75
C ILE A 177 5.24 -3.42 -24.24
N PHE A 178 5.07 -4.64 -23.74
CA PHE A 178 3.93 -5.48 -24.09
C PHE A 178 2.62 -4.80 -23.69
N ILE A 179 2.48 -4.41 -22.44
CA ILE A 179 1.23 -3.84 -21.89
C ILE A 179 0.91 -2.49 -22.54
N LYS A 180 1.92 -1.62 -22.68
CA LYS A 180 1.74 -0.27 -23.23
C LYS A 180 1.48 -0.25 -24.72
N ASN A 181 2.28 -1.02 -25.50
CA ASN A 181 2.31 -0.88 -26.96
C ASN A 181 1.67 -2.04 -27.72
N ILE A 182 1.73 -3.27 -27.20
CA ILE A 182 1.29 -4.48 -27.91
C ILE A 182 -0.13 -4.86 -27.49
N ALA A 183 -0.42 -4.88 -26.21
CA ALA A 183 -1.73 -5.30 -25.69
C ALA A 183 -2.91 -4.48 -26.23
N PRO A 184 -2.87 -3.13 -26.32
CA PRO A 184 -3.96 -2.35 -26.93
C PRO A 184 -4.19 -2.70 -28.39
N LYS A 185 -3.13 -2.94 -29.16
CA LYS A 185 -3.22 -3.35 -30.57
C LYS A 185 -3.86 -4.73 -30.72
N LEU A 186 -3.50 -5.68 -29.85
CA LEU A 186 -4.11 -7.02 -29.82
C LEU A 186 -5.58 -6.99 -29.38
N LEU A 187 -5.93 -6.04 -28.52
CA LEU A 187 -7.32 -5.77 -28.18
C LEU A 187 -8.09 -5.11 -29.32
N GLY A 188 -7.42 -4.48 -30.26
CA GLY A 188 -8.02 -3.76 -31.39
C GLY A 188 -8.71 -2.47 -30.98
N VAL A 189 -8.18 -1.78 -29.96
CA VAL A 189 -8.78 -0.57 -29.39
C VAL A 189 -7.79 0.58 -29.34
N ASP A 190 -8.31 1.81 -29.45
CA ASP A 190 -7.59 3.01 -29.00
C ASP A 190 -7.80 3.15 -27.50
N LEU A 191 -6.72 2.94 -26.73
CA LEU A 191 -6.81 2.94 -25.28
C LEU A 191 -7.22 4.30 -24.71
N LYS A 192 -6.89 5.39 -25.40
CA LYS A 192 -7.24 6.75 -25.00
C LYS A 192 -8.75 7.00 -25.13
N GLU A 193 -9.34 6.53 -26.20
CA GLU A 193 -10.79 6.62 -26.42
C GLU A 193 -11.56 5.73 -25.45
N GLU A 194 -11.09 4.49 -25.23
CA GLU A 194 -11.70 3.57 -24.27
C GLU A 194 -11.61 4.10 -22.83
N THR A 195 -10.48 4.70 -22.45
CA THR A 195 -10.32 5.34 -21.16
C THR A 195 -11.34 6.45 -20.95
N LYS A 196 -11.55 7.31 -21.97
CA LYS A 196 -12.56 8.39 -21.91
C LYS A 196 -13.98 7.83 -21.76
N LYS A 197 -14.33 6.77 -22.51
CA LYS A 197 -15.65 6.12 -22.41
C LYS A 197 -15.91 5.58 -21.00
N VAL A 198 -14.95 4.85 -20.44
CA VAL A 198 -15.09 4.27 -19.10
C VAL A 198 -15.20 5.35 -18.03
N ILE A 199 -14.43 6.46 -18.15
CA ILE A 199 -14.55 7.63 -17.26
C ILE A 199 -15.95 8.24 -17.38
N GLN A 200 -16.45 8.45 -18.60
CA GLN A 200 -17.81 8.98 -18.83
C GLN A 200 -18.89 8.08 -18.26
N GLU A 201 -18.78 6.76 -18.42
CA GLU A 201 -19.73 5.81 -17.82
C GLU A 201 -19.72 5.83 -16.30
N LEU A 202 -18.56 5.99 -15.68
CA LEU A 202 -18.43 6.11 -14.23
C LEU A 202 -19.00 7.45 -13.73
N HIS A 203 -18.73 8.55 -14.44
CA HIS A 203 -19.32 9.86 -14.14
C HIS A 203 -20.84 9.87 -14.36
N TYR A 204 -21.34 9.23 -15.43
CA TYR A 204 -22.77 9.13 -15.68
C TYR A 204 -23.52 8.32 -14.60
N LYS A 205 -22.89 7.30 -14.03
CA LYS A 205 -23.43 6.56 -12.88
C LYS A 205 -23.34 7.35 -11.58
N GLY A 206 -22.41 8.31 -11.49
CA GLY A 206 -22.23 9.22 -10.33
C GLY A 206 -23.04 10.51 -10.42
N ASN A 207 -23.35 10.99 -11.64
CA ASN A 207 -24.01 12.26 -11.89
C ASN A 207 -25.54 12.19 -11.83
N LYS A 208 -26.11 11.66 -10.78
CA LYS A 208 -27.43 12.11 -10.35
C LYS A 208 -27.22 13.03 -9.14
N THR A 209 -27.31 14.32 -9.40
CA THR A 209 -27.28 15.46 -8.46
C THR A 209 -25.91 16.11 -8.21
N THR A 210 -25.47 16.92 -9.16
CA THR A 210 -24.82 18.19 -8.84
C THR A 210 -25.89 19.27 -8.82
N GLU A 211 -26.85 19.17 -7.93
CA GLU A 211 -27.54 20.36 -7.45
C GLU A 211 -26.52 21.08 -6.56
N GLY A 212 -26.10 22.26 -6.96
CA GLY A 212 -25.26 23.12 -6.14
C GLY A 212 -25.93 23.30 -4.79
N TYR A 213 -25.26 22.92 -3.72
CA TYR A 213 -25.75 23.17 -2.38
C TYR A 213 -25.74 24.68 -2.18
N ASN A 214 -26.93 25.31 -2.08
CA ASN A 214 -27.04 26.66 -1.53
C ASN A 214 -26.65 26.55 -0.06
N VAL A 215 -25.46 26.95 0.27
CA VAL A 215 -24.95 26.97 1.64
C VAL A 215 -24.96 28.38 2.12
N ASN A 216 -25.63 28.62 3.23
CA ASN A 216 -25.58 29.91 3.91
C ASN A 216 -24.15 30.16 4.39
N PRO A 217 -23.62 31.38 4.23
CA PRO A 217 -22.25 31.68 4.62
C PRO A 217 -22.03 31.42 6.12
N VAL A 218 -20.89 30.82 6.41
CA VAL A 218 -20.43 30.57 7.79
C VAL A 218 -19.56 31.74 8.22
N GLU A 219 -19.83 32.26 9.39
CA GLU A 219 -19.11 33.40 9.97
C GLU A 219 -18.51 33.06 11.33
N VAL A 220 -17.48 33.80 11.69
CA VAL A 220 -16.93 33.86 13.03
C VAL A 220 -17.33 35.18 13.66
N ARG A 221 -18.17 35.13 14.69
CA ARG A 221 -18.53 36.30 15.45
C ARG A 221 -18.00 36.23 16.88
N ALA A 222 -17.62 37.37 17.41
CA ALA A 222 -17.17 37.50 18.81
C ALA A 222 -18.28 38.24 19.58
N LEU A 223 -18.80 37.57 20.61
CA LEU A 223 -19.85 38.14 21.47
C LEU A 223 -19.30 38.32 22.89
N LYS A 224 -19.40 39.53 23.43
CA LYS A 224 -19.16 39.82 24.84
C LYS A 224 -20.39 39.49 25.65
N VAL A 225 -20.23 38.76 26.70
CA VAL A 225 -21.28 38.35 27.63
C VAL A 225 -21.47 39.47 28.65
N ASP A 226 -22.56 40.22 28.54
CA ASP A 226 -22.90 41.26 29.50
C ASP A 226 -23.46 40.64 30.81
N ASN A 227 -23.46 41.43 31.90
CA ASN A 227 -23.93 40.96 33.21
C ASN A 227 -25.39 40.49 33.19
N ASP A 228 -26.21 41.08 32.34
CA ASP A 228 -27.64 40.75 32.20
C ASP A 228 -27.92 39.75 31.08
N SER A 229 -26.88 39.18 30.48
CA SER A 229 -27.01 38.19 29.42
C SER A 229 -27.65 36.92 29.92
N SER A 230 -28.59 36.38 29.14
CA SER A 230 -29.20 35.05 29.42
C SER A 230 -28.22 33.89 29.33
N LEU A 231 -27.01 34.11 28.79
CA LEU A 231 -25.96 33.11 28.67
C LEU A 231 -25.14 32.94 29.95
N VAL A 232 -25.21 33.89 30.88
CA VAL A 232 -24.48 33.79 32.16
C VAL A 232 -24.95 32.56 32.93
N GLY A 233 -23.97 31.76 33.40
CA GLY A 233 -24.22 30.54 34.12
C GLY A 233 -24.59 29.33 33.25
N TRP A 234 -24.65 29.48 31.93
CA TRP A 234 -24.79 28.31 31.07
C TRP A 234 -23.45 27.60 30.89
N THR A 235 -23.51 26.27 30.79
CA THR A 235 -22.35 25.51 30.33
C THR A 235 -22.23 25.60 28.82
N ILE A 236 -21.01 25.47 28.30
CA ILE A 236 -20.78 25.40 26.83
C ILE A 236 -21.67 24.33 26.19
N LYS A 237 -21.78 23.16 26.81
CA LYS A 237 -22.68 22.06 26.36
C LYS A 237 -24.15 22.50 26.25
N LYS A 238 -24.63 23.29 27.23
CA LYS A 238 -26.01 23.78 27.23
C LYS A 238 -26.23 24.77 26.10
N PHE A 239 -25.24 25.65 25.85
CA PHE A 239 -25.25 26.60 24.76
C PHE A 239 -25.33 25.86 23.40
N GLU A 240 -24.39 24.99 23.10
CA GLU A 240 -24.31 24.26 21.83
C GLU A 240 -25.56 23.42 21.58
N LYS A 241 -26.07 22.74 22.61
CA LYS A 241 -27.31 21.95 22.52
C LYS A 241 -28.54 22.81 22.22
N LYS A 242 -28.62 24.02 22.80
CA LYS A 242 -29.74 24.97 22.55
C LYS A 242 -29.81 25.36 21.08
N TYR A 243 -28.65 25.59 20.45
CA TYR A 243 -28.53 25.94 19.04
C TYR A 243 -28.31 24.72 18.14
N GLN A 244 -28.65 23.51 18.59
CA GLN A 244 -28.55 22.26 17.83
C GLN A 244 -27.15 22.01 17.23
N ASN A 245 -26.11 22.50 17.89
CA ASN A 245 -24.72 22.51 17.44
C ASN A 245 -24.50 23.25 16.11
N ASN A 246 -25.38 24.16 15.71
CA ASN A 246 -25.17 25.04 14.55
C ASN A 246 -24.32 26.27 14.90
N LEU A 247 -24.19 26.54 16.20
CA LEU A 247 -23.28 27.55 16.75
C LEU A 247 -22.32 26.84 17.71
N VAL A 248 -21.01 26.93 17.47
CA VAL A 248 -19.96 26.28 18.26
C VAL A 248 -19.01 27.34 18.81
N ILE A 249 -18.71 27.26 20.10
CA ILE A 249 -17.75 28.15 20.75
C ILE A 249 -16.35 27.60 20.49
N GLU A 250 -15.57 28.31 19.66
CA GLU A 250 -14.21 27.92 19.29
C GLU A 250 -13.14 28.50 20.20
N LYS A 251 -13.41 29.70 20.79
CA LYS A 251 -12.49 30.38 21.67
C LYS A 251 -13.25 31.09 22.78
N LEU A 252 -12.72 30.99 24.00
CA LEU A 252 -13.19 31.72 25.17
C LEU A 252 -12.07 32.66 25.64
N THR A 253 -12.41 33.92 25.87
CA THR A 253 -11.45 34.95 26.28
C THR A 253 -11.97 35.63 27.53
N ASN A 254 -11.13 35.81 28.56
CA ASN A 254 -11.51 36.47 29.78
C ASN A 254 -11.57 38.00 29.62
N THR A 255 -11.97 38.71 30.66
CA THR A 255 -12.05 40.16 30.73
C THR A 255 -10.73 40.90 30.42
N ASP A 256 -9.59 40.23 30.67
CA ASP A 256 -8.24 40.76 30.45
C ASP A 256 -7.73 40.51 29.01
N GLY A 257 -8.53 39.91 28.15
CA GLY A 257 -8.17 39.59 26.78
C GLY A 257 -7.31 38.31 26.61
N LYS A 258 -7.15 37.51 27.67
CA LYS A 258 -6.40 36.26 27.66
C LYS A 258 -7.31 35.08 27.29
N GLY A 259 -6.88 34.27 26.34
CA GLY A 259 -7.57 33.04 26.00
C GLY A 259 -7.61 32.05 27.16
N LEU A 260 -8.76 31.45 27.38
CA LEU A 260 -8.98 30.42 28.40
C LEU A 260 -9.08 29.04 27.74
N ASP A 261 -8.48 28.05 28.39
CA ASP A 261 -8.79 26.66 28.07
C ASP A 261 -10.15 26.31 28.64
N PHE A 262 -10.97 25.64 27.84
CA PHE A 262 -12.34 25.29 28.22
C PHE A 262 -12.74 23.94 27.62
N ASP A 263 -13.71 23.34 28.26
CA ASP A 263 -14.40 22.12 27.82
C ASP A 263 -15.92 22.32 27.80
N THR A 264 -16.65 21.27 27.46
CA THR A 264 -18.13 21.33 27.39
C THR A 264 -18.82 21.57 28.73
N SER A 265 -18.12 21.37 29.86
CA SER A 265 -18.62 21.61 31.23
C SER A 265 -18.34 23.02 31.74
N THR A 266 -17.47 23.77 31.06
CA THR A 266 -17.10 25.14 31.42
C THR A 266 -18.32 26.04 31.42
N VAL A 267 -18.44 26.86 32.47
CA VAL A 267 -19.56 27.78 32.70
C VAL A 267 -19.20 29.16 32.19
N ILE A 268 -20.05 29.74 31.36
CA ILE A 268 -19.91 31.07 30.80
C ILE A 268 -20.08 32.11 31.90
N GLN A 269 -19.11 33.06 32.01
CA GLN A 269 -19.07 34.10 33.03
C GLN A 269 -19.33 35.47 32.41
N PRO A 270 -19.85 36.45 33.20
CA PRO A 270 -19.99 37.83 32.74
C PRO A 270 -18.64 38.44 32.35
N GLY A 271 -18.64 39.25 31.29
CA GLY A 271 -17.45 39.94 30.78
C GLY A 271 -16.58 39.12 29.86
N GLU A 272 -16.78 37.81 29.76
CA GLU A 272 -16.08 36.93 28.80
C GLU A 272 -16.48 37.25 27.35
N VAL A 273 -15.53 36.97 26.42
CA VAL A 273 -15.78 37.08 24.98
C VAL A 273 -15.80 35.68 24.39
N LEU A 274 -16.91 35.31 23.77
CA LEU A 274 -17.14 34.07 23.08
C LEU A 274 -16.85 34.23 21.58
N SER A 275 -15.88 33.55 21.04
CA SER A 275 -15.69 33.46 19.58
C SER A 275 -16.47 32.24 19.08
N ILE A 276 -17.54 32.52 18.32
CA ILE A 276 -18.50 31.52 17.89
C ILE A 276 -18.44 31.36 16.38
N VAL A 277 -18.47 30.14 15.92
CA VAL A 277 -18.57 29.76 14.51
C VAL A 277 -19.96 29.21 14.23
N GLY A 278 -20.53 29.61 13.13
CA GLY A 278 -21.79 29.04 12.67
C GLY A 278 -22.40 29.77 11.49
N ASN A 279 -23.57 29.34 11.11
CA ASN A 279 -24.35 29.89 10.03
C ASN A 279 -24.88 31.28 10.43
N VAL A 280 -24.86 32.24 9.49
CA VAL A 280 -25.32 33.63 9.67
C VAL A 280 -26.72 33.68 10.27
N ASP A 281 -27.68 32.91 9.76
CA ASP A 281 -29.08 32.91 10.24
C ASP A 281 -29.20 32.46 11.70
N SER A 282 -28.25 31.63 12.19
CA SER A 282 -28.27 31.17 13.58
C SER A 282 -27.80 32.24 14.57
N PHE A 283 -27.08 33.26 14.10
CA PHE A 283 -26.61 34.38 14.93
C PHE A 283 -27.71 35.40 15.25
N ASP A 284 -28.75 35.52 14.42
CA ASP A 284 -29.82 36.48 14.63
C ASP A 284 -30.52 36.24 15.97
N SER A 285 -30.70 34.98 16.34
CA SER A 285 -31.27 34.58 17.63
C SER A 285 -30.40 34.89 18.85
N LEU A 286 -29.10 35.13 18.66
CA LEU A 286 -28.15 35.48 19.73
C LEU A 286 -28.09 36.96 20.04
N THR A 287 -28.23 37.81 19.04
CA THR A 287 -28.20 39.29 19.19
C THR A 287 -29.45 39.82 19.86
N GLU A 288 -30.59 39.13 19.77
CA GLU A 288 -31.83 39.49 20.47
C GLU A 288 -31.77 39.33 21.99
N ASN A 289 -30.77 38.62 22.54
CA ASN A 289 -30.66 38.23 23.94
C ASN A 289 -29.70 39.11 24.79
N GLY A 290 -29.43 40.35 24.38
CA GLY A 290 -28.63 41.27 25.18
C GLY A 290 -27.13 41.04 25.16
N ASN A 291 -26.61 40.38 24.13
CA ASN A 291 -25.18 40.19 23.94
C ASN A 291 -24.61 41.23 22.96
N MET A 292 -23.45 41.78 23.28
CA MET A 292 -22.80 42.81 22.45
C MET A 292 -21.79 42.15 21.51
N GLU A 293 -21.96 42.34 20.19
CA GLU A 293 -20.96 41.91 19.22
C GLU A 293 -19.71 42.80 19.31
N VAL A 294 -18.52 42.17 19.36
CA VAL A 294 -17.21 42.80 19.45
C VAL A 294 -16.52 42.71 18.09
N PHE A 295 -16.32 43.88 17.44
CA PHE A 295 -15.65 43.97 16.15
C PHE A 295 -14.13 44.13 16.30
N ASN A 296 -13.48 43.09 16.82
CA ASN A 296 -12.03 43.04 16.96
C ASN A 296 -11.49 41.75 16.35
N ASP A 297 -10.61 41.88 15.36
CA ASP A 297 -10.03 40.73 14.63
C ASP A 297 -9.30 39.76 15.51
N SER A 298 -8.75 40.15 16.65
CA SER A 298 -8.06 39.27 17.57
C SER A 298 -8.99 38.20 18.17
N TYR A 299 -10.26 38.51 18.36
CA TYR A 299 -11.28 37.59 18.87
C TYR A 299 -11.87 36.70 17.77
N ARG A 300 -11.81 37.15 16.50
CA ARG A 300 -12.31 36.37 15.35
C ARG A 300 -11.28 35.37 14.81
N LYS A 301 -10.03 35.41 15.25
CA LYS A 301 -9.00 34.43 14.90
C LYS A 301 -9.21 33.17 15.69
N ILE A 302 -9.55 32.10 14.97
CA ILE A 302 -9.77 30.75 15.50
C ILE A 302 -8.75 29.78 14.93
N ASN A 303 -8.53 28.66 15.64
CA ASN A 303 -7.67 27.59 15.16
C ASN A 303 -8.40 26.76 14.10
N MET A 304 -7.79 26.64 12.93
CA MET A 304 -8.25 25.76 11.86
C MET A 304 -7.35 24.54 11.82
N ILE A 305 -7.95 23.36 11.80
CA ILE A 305 -7.22 22.10 11.75
C ILE A 305 -7.65 21.26 10.56
N LYS A 306 -6.76 20.35 10.19
CA LYS A 306 -7.03 19.31 9.20
C LYS A 306 -7.00 17.96 9.91
N LYS A 307 -8.05 17.16 9.76
CA LYS A 307 -8.14 15.84 10.37
C LYS A 307 -8.70 14.81 9.43
N ASP A 308 -8.10 13.63 9.44
CA ASP A 308 -8.58 12.47 8.70
C ASP A 308 -9.52 11.66 9.58
N VAL A 309 -10.68 11.30 9.04
CA VAL A 309 -11.73 10.56 9.74
C VAL A 309 -12.17 9.38 8.90
N ARG A 310 -12.23 8.19 9.50
CA ARG A 310 -12.82 7.02 8.84
C ARG A 310 -14.27 6.88 9.25
N LEU A 311 -15.15 6.79 8.26
CA LEU A 311 -16.59 6.80 8.45
C LEU A 311 -17.08 5.45 8.98
N THR A 312 -17.98 5.47 9.98
CA THR A 312 -18.56 4.26 10.58
C THR A 312 -19.92 3.89 10.00
N LYS A 313 -20.54 4.80 9.27
CA LYS A 313 -21.89 4.65 8.69
C LYS A 313 -21.86 5.09 7.22
N VAL A 314 -22.94 4.79 6.52
CA VAL A 314 -23.27 5.41 5.23
C VAL A 314 -23.91 6.76 5.51
N TYR A 315 -23.45 7.80 4.87
CA TYR A 315 -23.98 9.16 5.07
C TYR A 315 -24.80 9.59 3.86
N SER A 316 -25.95 10.21 4.17
CA SER A 316 -26.79 10.82 3.16
C SER A 316 -26.20 12.18 2.72
N PRO A 317 -26.53 12.69 1.53
CA PRO A 317 -26.06 14.00 1.07
C PRO A 317 -26.34 15.16 2.05
N SER A 318 -27.37 15.03 2.89
CA SER A 318 -27.71 16.02 3.92
C SER A 318 -26.64 16.20 5.02
N ILE A 319 -25.68 15.27 5.14
CA ILE A 319 -24.56 15.46 6.07
C ILE A 319 -23.60 16.54 5.57
N LEU A 320 -23.46 16.68 4.26
CA LEU A 320 -22.55 17.67 3.66
C LEU A 320 -22.99 19.09 3.98
N SER A 321 -24.31 19.39 3.90
CA SER A 321 -24.82 20.70 4.30
C SER A 321 -24.55 20.99 5.77
N LYS A 322 -24.76 20.01 6.65
CA LYS A 322 -24.47 20.16 8.09
C LYS A 322 -22.98 20.38 8.39
N LEU A 323 -22.08 19.78 7.62
CA LEU A 323 -20.63 20.03 7.74
C LEU A 323 -20.32 21.47 7.38
N VAL A 324 -20.83 21.94 6.25
CA VAL A 324 -20.56 23.28 5.75
C VAL A 324 -21.19 24.34 6.66
N GLU A 325 -22.38 24.12 7.20
CA GLU A 325 -23.02 24.99 8.20
C GLU A 325 -22.17 25.21 9.47
N ARG A 326 -21.25 24.28 9.76
CA ARG A 326 -20.30 24.36 10.87
C ARG A 326 -18.89 24.81 10.46
N GLY A 327 -18.75 25.31 9.25
CA GLY A 327 -17.45 25.74 8.70
C GLY A 327 -16.48 24.61 8.41
N ILE A 328 -16.98 23.37 8.24
CA ILE A 328 -16.17 22.19 7.96
C ILE A 328 -16.33 21.80 6.48
N VAL A 329 -15.21 21.65 5.79
CA VAL A 329 -15.18 21.18 4.40
C VAL A 329 -14.43 19.86 4.29
N ILE A 330 -14.89 18.99 3.39
CA ILE A 330 -14.16 17.79 3.01
C ILE A 330 -13.18 18.19 1.91
N THR A 331 -11.88 18.08 2.18
CA THR A 331 -10.83 18.42 1.23
C THR A 331 -10.35 17.22 0.41
N LYS A 332 -10.60 16.00 0.90
CA LYS A 332 -10.23 14.76 0.25
C LYS A 332 -11.11 13.63 0.76
N ALA A 333 -11.51 12.73 -0.12
CA ALA A 333 -12.11 11.47 0.25
C ALA A 333 -11.38 10.31 -0.42
N LEU A 334 -11.19 9.24 0.33
CA LEU A 334 -10.61 7.99 -0.12
C LEU A 334 -11.62 6.88 0.17
N ASP A 335 -11.83 6.01 -0.81
CA ASP A 335 -12.63 4.81 -0.57
C ASP A 335 -11.91 3.85 0.39
N ALA A 336 -12.59 2.78 0.74
CA ALA A 336 -12.01 1.75 1.59
C ALA A 336 -10.77 1.05 0.97
N SER A 337 -10.43 1.32 -0.29
CA SER A 337 -9.24 0.83 -1.01
C SER A 337 -8.18 1.92 -1.21
N ASP A 338 -8.32 3.06 -0.51
CA ASP A 338 -7.47 4.24 -0.59
C ASP A 338 -7.44 4.94 -1.97
N ASN A 339 -8.43 4.68 -2.84
CA ASN A 339 -8.61 5.45 -4.07
C ASN A 339 -9.32 6.77 -3.77
N SER A 340 -8.79 7.88 -4.30
CA SER A 340 -9.45 9.18 -4.15
C SER A 340 -10.67 9.26 -5.05
N PHE A 341 -11.72 9.90 -4.55
CA PHE A 341 -12.91 10.26 -5.30
C PHE A 341 -13.39 11.66 -4.89
N ASP A 342 -14.01 12.36 -5.83
CA ASP A 342 -14.41 13.76 -5.66
C ASP A 342 -15.92 13.93 -5.43
N ASP A 343 -16.71 12.88 -5.65
CA ASP A 343 -18.15 12.88 -5.39
C ASP A 343 -18.45 12.51 -3.93
N PHE A 344 -18.49 13.51 -3.07
CA PHE A 344 -18.74 13.33 -1.63
C PHE A 344 -20.21 12.98 -1.31
N SER A 345 -21.10 12.94 -2.29
CA SER A 345 -22.48 12.47 -2.08
C SER A 345 -22.59 10.96 -1.84
N LEU A 346 -21.54 10.22 -2.17
CA LEU A 346 -21.47 8.76 -2.12
C LEU A 346 -20.70 8.19 -0.92
N LEU A 347 -20.51 8.97 0.14
CA LEU A 347 -19.74 8.56 1.33
C LEU A 347 -20.33 7.30 1.97
N LYS A 348 -19.48 6.28 2.13
CA LYS A 348 -19.85 4.95 2.63
C LYS A 348 -19.10 4.63 3.91
N LYS A 349 -19.62 3.64 4.63
CA LYS A 349 -18.92 3.07 5.76
C LYS A 349 -17.54 2.54 5.32
N GLY A 350 -16.50 2.97 6.02
CA GLY A 350 -15.12 2.57 5.76
C GLY A 350 -14.35 3.57 4.87
N ASP A 351 -15.00 4.57 4.28
CA ASP A 351 -14.31 5.62 3.55
C ASP A 351 -13.54 6.52 4.53
N LYS A 352 -12.42 7.05 4.06
CA LYS A 352 -11.58 7.99 4.80
C LYS A 352 -11.80 9.38 4.23
N VAL A 353 -12.25 10.32 5.04
CA VAL A 353 -12.44 11.72 4.64
C VAL A 353 -11.47 12.62 5.39
N THR A 354 -10.90 13.57 4.67
CA THR A 354 -10.06 14.63 5.24
C THR A 354 -10.93 15.86 5.46
N LEU A 355 -11.16 16.19 6.72
CA LEU A 355 -11.90 17.35 7.15
C LEU A 355 -10.94 18.54 7.36
N PHE A 356 -11.33 19.72 6.95
CA PHE A 356 -10.67 20.98 7.26
C PHE A 356 -11.70 21.94 7.83
N GLY A 357 -11.41 22.53 8.96
CA GLY A 357 -12.34 23.46 9.63
C GLY A 357 -11.89 23.83 11.04
N PRO A 358 -12.76 24.53 11.79
CA PRO A 358 -12.50 24.95 13.16
C PRO A 358 -12.27 23.75 14.07
N GLU A 359 -11.33 23.89 15.00
CA GLU A 359 -10.81 22.77 15.82
C GLU A 359 -11.88 22.12 16.70
N LYS A 360 -12.65 22.93 17.44
CA LYS A 360 -13.69 22.40 18.33
C LYS A 360 -14.85 21.79 17.53
N SER A 361 -15.25 22.44 16.44
CA SER A 361 -16.29 21.94 15.53
C SER A 361 -15.93 20.57 14.95
N ILE A 362 -14.69 20.39 14.48
CA ILE A 362 -14.20 19.09 14.00
C ILE A 362 -14.19 18.06 15.12
N ASN A 363 -13.63 18.39 16.29
CA ASN A 363 -13.52 17.45 17.40
C ASN A 363 -14.87 16.97 17.92
N HIS A 364 -15.89 17.83 17.96
CA HIS A 364 -17.26 17.44 18.32
C HIS A 364 -17.88 16.49 17.30
N LEU A 365 -17.62 16.74 16.02
CA LEU A 365 -18.26 15.99 14.94
C LEU A 365 -17.61 14.62 14.69
N ILE A 366 -16.34 14.48 14.99
CA ILE A 366 -15.59 13.22 14.72
C ILE A 366 -16.30 12.02 15.35
N ASN A 367 -16.77 12.13 16.59
CA ASN A 367 -17.43 11.02 17.29
C ASN A 367 -18.75 10.60 16.64
N ASP A 368 -19.44 11.53 15.96
CA ASP A 368 -20.67 11.25 15.25
C ASP A 368 -20.42 10.67 13.86
N LEU A 369 -19.35 11.10 13.18
CA LEU A 369 -18.97 10.65 11.84
C LEU A 369 -18.24 9.31 11.86
N GLY A 370 -17.37 9.09 12.83
CA GLY A 370 -16.55 7.91 12.86
C GLY A 370 -15.46 7.98 13.93
N TYR A 371 -14.25 7.67 13.54
CA TYR A 371 -13.08 7.78 14.42
C TYR A 371 -11.96 8.48 13.67
N PRO A 372 -11.16 9.30 14.39
CA PRO A 372 -10.02 9.95 13.78
C PRO A 372 -9.07 8.88 13.24
N CYS A 373 -8.66 9.04 11.99
CA CYS A 373 -7.51 8.35 11.45
C CYS A 373 -6.27 9.18 11.81
N ASP A 374 -6.07 9.47 13.07
CA ASP A 374 -4.74 9.73 13.52
C ASP A 374 -4.02 8.40 13.26
N GLU A 375 -3.32 8.30 12.12
CA GLU A 375 -2.23 7.37 12.00
C GLU A 375 -1.32 7.78 13.16
N GLY A 376 -1.55 7.17 14.32
CA GLY A 376 -0.65 7.33 15.43
C GLY A 376 0.72 7.03 14.85
N ASN A 377 1.67 7.97 14.92
CA ASN A 377 3.02 7.79 14.40
C ASN A 377 3.73 6.62 15.11
N ILE A 378 3.00 5.89 15.96
CA ILE A 378 3.49 4.80 16.79
C ILE A 378 3.00 3.47 16.19
N THR A 379 3.95 2.62 15.88
CA THR A 379 3.69 1.25 15.43
C THR A 379 3.31 0.37 16.62
N ASP A 380 2.26 -0.43 16.46
CA ASP A 380 1.98 -1.53 17.38
C ASP A 380 2.98 -2.68 17.14
N VAL A 381 4.13 -2.57 17.82
CA VAL A 381 5.23 -3.55 17.69
C VAL A 381 4.81 -4.92 18.21
N SER A 382 3.92 -4.96 19.21
CA SER A 382 3.41 -6.23 19.77
C SER A 382 2.59 -6.97 18.72
N PHE A 383 1.69 -6.28 18.06
CA PHE A 383 0.86 -6.83 16.98
C PHE A 383 1.70 -7.32 15.79
N LEU A 384 2.68 -6.52 15.36
CA LEU A 384 3.63 -6.90 14.33
C LEU A 384 4.39 -8.17 14.70
N SER A 385 4.97 -8.21 15.90
CA SER A 385 5.80 -9.33 16.37
C SER A 385 4.99 -10.62 16.51
N ILE A 386 3.81 -10.54 17.14
CA ILE A 386 2.91 -11.70 17.26
C ILE A 386 2.50 -12.20 15.87
N GLY A 387 2.18 -11.30 14.95
CA GLY A 387 1.83 -11.66 13.59
C GLY A 387 2.94 -12.42 12.86
N ILE A 388 4.19 -11.98 13.00
CA ILE A 388 5.35 -12.67 12.42
C ILE A 388 5.55 -14.04 13.08
N VAL A 389 5.46 -14.16 14.39
CA VAL A 389 5.58 -15.44 15.13
C VAL A 389 4.52 -16.42 14.64
N VAL A 390 3.25 -16.01 14.55
CA VAL A 390 2.16 -16.83 14.02
C VAL A 390 2.48 -17.27 12.58
N GLY A 391 3.00 -16.37 11.77
CA GLY A 391 3.40 -16.65 10.40
C GLY A 391 4.48 -17.71 10.31
N ILE A 392 5.55 -17.60 11.09
CA ILE A 392 6.64 -18.58 11.12
C ILE A 392 6.11 -19.95 11.57
N LEU A 393 5.24 -20.00 12.58
CA LEU A 393 4.61 -21.24 13.04
C LEU A 393 3.76 -21.90 11.94
N ILE A 394 2.94 -21.13 11.23
CA ILE A 394 2.16 -21.63 10.08
C ILE A 394 3.10 -22.14 8.97
N GLY A 395 4.14 -21.36 8.67
CA GLY A 395 5.10 -21.71 7.63
C GLY A 395 5.95 -22.94 7.94
N SER A 396 6.13 -23.29 9.21
CA SER A 396 6.87 -24.47 9.64
C SER A 396 6.10 -25.79 9.49
N ILE A 397 4.79 -25.71 9.19
CA ILE A 397 3.96 -26.90 8.94
C ILE A 397 4.42 -27.55 7.63
N ILE A 398 4.84 -28.81 7.71
CA ILE A 398 5.23 -29.62 6.55
C ILE A 398 4.09 -30.59 6.26
N LEU A 399 3.50 -30.47 5.08
CA LEU A 399 2.51 -31.40 4.56
C LEU A 399 3.21 -32.37 3.59
N THR A 400 3.27 -33.63 3.90
CA THR A 400 3.87 -34.65 3.01
C THR A 400 2.79 -35.24 2.10
N ILE A 401 2.90 -35.01 0.79
CA ILE A 401 1.99 -35.56 -0.22
C ILE A 401 2.82 -36.46 -1.14
N LYS A 402 2.53 -37.77 -1.14
CA LYS A 402 3.27 -38.79 -1.93
C LYS A 402 4.79 -38.60 -1.82
N ASP A 403 5.29 -38.60 -0.58
CA ASP A 403 6.72 -38.46 -0.23
C ASP A 403 7.38 -37.10 -0.61
N VAL A 404 6.62 -36.15 -1.12
CA VAL A 404 7.10 -34.80 -1.38
C VAL A 404 6.73 -33.88 -0.20
N PRO A 405 7.72 -33.37 0.56
CA PRO A 405 7.45 -32.42 1.64
C PRO A 405 7.07 -31.06 1.03
N LEU A 406 5.82 -30.69 1.16
CA LEU A 406 5.31 -29.36 0.80
C LEU A 406 5.29 -28.50 2.06
N THR A 407 6.01 -27.42 2.04
CA THR A 407 6.00 -26.40 3.09
C THR A 407 5.87 -25.02 2.46
N LEU A 408 5.12 -24.13 3.13
CA LEU A 408 5.10 -22.72 2.75
C LEU A 408 6.42 -22.02 3.12
N GLY A 409 7.21 -22.64 4.03
CA GLY A 409 8.37 -22.01 4.63
C GLY A 409 7.99 -20.81 5.51
N ALA A 410 8.94 -20.30 6.30
CA ALA A 410 8.70 -19.18 7.20
C ALA A 410 8.11 -17.97 6.44
N GLY A 411 8.68 -17.63 5.29
CA GLY A 411 8.22 -16.50 4.49
C GLY A 411 6.80 -16.65 3.93
N GLY A 412 6.43 -17.83 3.43
CA GLY A 412 5.05 -18.07 2.96
C GLY A 412 4.06 -17.96 4.11
N GLY A 413 4.39 -18.54 5.26
CA GLY A 413 3.57 -18.44 6.47
C GLY A 413 3.44 -16.99 6.95
N ALA A 414 4.54 -16.22 6.96
CA ALA A 414 4.52 -14.81 7.33
C ALA A 414 3.65 -13.96 6.38
N LEU A 415 3.64 -14.27 5.08
CA LEU A 415 2.73 -13.64 4.12
C LEU A 415 1.26 -13.87 4.49
N PHE A 416 0.86 -15.13 4.73
CA PHE A 416 -0.53 -15.45 5.08
C PHE A 416 -0.94 -14.85 6.43
N ALA A 417 -0.06 -14.88 7.42
CA ALA A 417 -0.31 -14.20 8.69
C ALA A 417 -0.48 -12.69 8.46
N GLY A 418 0.40 -12.07 7.68
CA GLY A 418 0.27 -10.67 7.30
C GLY A 418 -1.08 -10.34 6.68
N LEU A 419 -1.56 -11.15 5.73
CA LEU A 419 -2.90 -10.99 5.12
C LEU A 419 -4.01 -10.99 6.16
N PHE A 420 -3.98 -11.96 7.08
CA PHE A 420 -4.97 -12.07 8.14
C PHE A 420 -4.91 -10.89 9.11
N PHE A 421 -3.71 -10.54 9.58
CA PHE A 421 -3.51 -9.44 10.53
C PHE A 421 -3.85 -8.08 9.91
N GLY A 422 -3.54 -7.86 8.63
CA GLY A 422 -3.92 -6.65 7.90
C GLY A 422 -5.43 -6.53 7.72
N TRP A 423 -6.10 -7.62 7.35
CA TRP A 423 -7.56 -7.67 7.30
C TRP A 423 -8.18 -7.46 8.67
N TRP A 424 -7.63 -8.06 9.73
CA TRP A 424 -8.13 -7.90 11.08
C TRP A 424 -8.00 -6.47 11.57
N GLN A 425 -6.87 -5.83 11.33
CA GLN A 425 -6.64 -4.42 11.64
C GLN A 425 -7.62 -3.50 10.89
N ASP A 426 -7.88 -3.76 9.61
CA ASP A 426 -8.87 -3.00 8.82
C ASP A 426 -10.29 -3.07 9.44
N LYS A 427 -10.63 -4.21 10.04
CA LYS A 427 -11.89 -4.39 10.78
C LYS A 427 -11.88 -3.74 12.17
N ASN A 428 -10.71 -3.67 12.81
CA ASN A 428 -10.50 -3.19 14.16
C ASN A 428 -9.40 -2.12 14.21
N PRO A 429 -9.64 -0.92 13.69
CA PRO A 429 -8.60 0.09 13.45
C PRO A 429 -7.89 0.63 14.72
N ARG A 430 -8.42 0.30 15.90
CA ARG A 430 -7.81 0.68 17.19
C ARG A 430 -6.63 -0.19 17.59
N ILE A 431 -6.42 -1.32 16.92
CA ILE A 431 -5.41 -2.34 17.28
C ILE A 431 -4.55 -2.59 16.06
N GLY A 432 -3.25 -2.77 16.26
CA GLY A 432 -2.35 -3.26 15.22
C GLY A 432 -1.98 -2.22 14.17
N ASN A 433 -2.05 -0.93 14.48
CA ASN A 433 -1.66 0.11 13.54
C ASN A 433 -0.18 0.03 13.18
N ILE A 434 0.11 -0.09 11.88
CA ILE A 434 1.46 0.05 11.30
C ILE A 434 1.38 1.22 10.31
N PRO A 435 1.91 2.41 10.65
CA PRO A 435 1.86 3.61 9.81
C PRO A 435 2.43 3.38 8.41
N ALA A 436 1.94 4.10 7.41
CA ALA A 436 2.38 3.96 6.02
C ALA A 436 3.90 4.14 5.84
N SER A 437 4.50 5.11 6.57
CA SER A 437 5.94 5.34 6.59
C SER A 437 6.73 4.13 7.11
N VAL A 438 6.20 3.47 8.15
CA VAL A 438 6.82 2.28 8.75
C VAL A 438 6.64 1.07 7.83
N ARG A 439 5.46 0.88 7.22
CA ARG A 439 5.24 -0.17 6.20
C ARG A 439 6.22 -0.01 5.04
N TRP A 440 6.37 1.21 4.53
CA TRP A 440 7.33 1.50 3.48
C TRP A 440 8.77 1.17 3.90
N LEU A 441 9.16 1.56 5.11
CA LEU A 441 10.50 1.31 5.65
C LEU A 441 10.76 -0.20 5.80
N LEU A 442 9.85 -0.93 6.43
CA LEU A 442 9.97 -2.38 6.62
C LEU A 442 10.02 -3.14 5.30
N LYS A 443 9.21 -2.75 4.30
CA LYS A 443 9.27 -3.32 2.96
C LYS A 443 10.60 -3.01 2.27
N SER A 444 11.00 -1.76 2.25
CA SER A 444 12.20 -1.33 1.53
C SER A 444 13.48 -1.84 2.17
N LEU A 445 13.65 -1.68 3.49
CA LEU A 445 14.85 -2.16 4.19
C LEU A 445 14.84 -3.67 4.34
N GLY A 446 13.72 -4.28 4.73
CA GLY A 446 13.62 -5.73 4.89
C GLY A 446 14.01 -6.46 3.62
N LEU A 447 13.39 -6.11 2.48
CA LEU A 447 13.76 -6.71 1.19
C LEU A 447 15.21 -6.46 0.81
N ASN A 448 15.67 -5.22 0.84
CA ASN A 448 16.99 -4.89 0.32
C ASN A 448 18.13 -5.36 1.23
N LEU A 449 17.94 -5.43 2.54
CA LEU A 449 18.91 -6.06 3.45
C LEU A 449 18.96 -7.58 3.23
N PHE A 450 17.79 -8.22 3.05
CA PHE A 450 17.73 -9.63 2.66
C PHE A 450 18.49 -9.87 1.33
N ILE A 451 18.23 -9.07 0.31
CA ILE A 451 18.87 -9.18 -1.01
C ILE A 451 20.38 -8.91 -0.94
N ALA A 452 20.83 -7.96 -0.11
CA ALA A 452 22.25 -7.75 0.14
C ALA A 452 22.91 -9.00 0.72
N CYS A 453 22.27 -9.61 1.72
CA CYS A 453 22.76 -10.86 2.30
C CYS A 453 22.80 -12.02 1.29
N VAL A 454 21.78 -12.15 0.44
CA VAL A 454 21.74 -13.14 -0.65
C VAL A 454 22.85 -12.87 -1.66
N GLY A 455 23.01 -11.65 -2.11
CA GLY A 455 24.06 -11.24 -3.07
C GLY A 455 25.47 -11.53 -2.57
N LEU A 456 25.76 -11.11 -1.32
CA LEU A 456 27.06 -11.37 -0.68
C LEU A 456 27.35 -12.87 -0.53
N SER A 457 26.36 -13.67 -0.12
CA SER A 457 26.52 -15.11 0.02
C SER A 457 26.67 -15.83 -1.32
N ALA A 458 25.99 -15.34 -2.37
CA ALA A 458 26.00 -15.93 -3.70
C ALA A 458 27.19 -15.48 -4.55
N GLY A 459 27.88 -14.40 -4.21
CA GLY A 459 28.90 -13.76 -5.05
C GLY A 459 30.04 -14.69 -5.44
N ALA A 460 30.56 -15.50 -4.53
CA ALA A 460 31.66 -16.43 -4.81
C ALA A 460 31.29 -17.50 -5.88
N ALA A 461 30.02 -17.87 -5.98
CA ALA A 461 29.53 -18.84 -6.96
C ALA A 461 29.00 -18.16 -8.26
N PHE A 462 29.01 -16.83 -8.35
CA PHE A 462 28.36 -16.07 -9.43
C PHE A 462 28.93 -16.42 -10.81
N ILE A 463 30.25 -16.27 -11.01
CA ILE A 463 30.87 -16.53 -12.31
C ILE A 463 30.76 -17.99 -12.75
N PRO A 464 31.03 -18.99 -11.89
CA PRO A 464 30.78 -20.40 -12.24
C PRO A 464 29.33 -20.68 -12.63
N ALA A 465 28.36 -20.18 -11.86
CA ALA A 465 26.95 -20.41 -12.13
C ALA A 465 26.50 -19.71 -13.43
N LEU A 466 26.96 -18.46 -13.70
CA LEU A 466 26.66 -17.74 -14.93
C LEU A 466 27.16 -18.49 -16.18
N LYS A 467 28.36 -19.08 -16.10
CA LYS A 467 28.92 -19.90 -17.19
C LYS A 467 28.12 -21.18 -17.41
N GLN A 468 27.59 -21.79 -16.35
CA GLN A 468 26.76 -23.02 -16.44
C GLN A 468 25.37 -22.75 -17.00
N MET A 469 24.76 -21.60 -16.63
CA MET A 469 23.38 -21.30 -17.01
C MET A 469 23.21 -20.89 -18.48
N GLY A 470 24.23 -20.32 -19.09
CA GLY A 470 24.25 -19.94 -20.51
C GLY A 470 23.16 -18.94 -20.93
N TRP A 471 23.06 -18.71 -22.25
CA TRP A 471 22.08 -17.79 -22.83
C TRP A 471 20.63 -18.31 -22.77
N GLY A 472 20.42 -19.61 -22.52
CA GLY A 472 19.10 -20.24 -22.43
C GLY A 472 18.19 -19.58 -21.38
N VAL A 473 18.75 -19.16 -20.25
CA VAL A 473 17.99 -18.49 -19.18
C VAL A 473 17.35 -17.18 -19.66
N LEU A 474 18.05 -16.41 -20.51
CA LEU A 474 17.51 -15.19 -21.11
C LEU A 474 16.27 -15.47 -21.98
N ILE A 475 16.39 -16.45 -22.85
CA ILE A 475 15.30 -16.83 -23.79
C ILE A 475 14.11 -17.38 -23.00
N ILE A 476 14.35 -18.31 -22.08
CA ILE A 476 13.32 -18.90 -21.23
C ILE A 476 12.64 -17.79 -20.41
N GLY A 477 13.44 -16.89 -19.81
CA GLY A 477 12.93 -15.77 -19.04
C GLY A 477 12.02 -14.84 -19.87
N ALA A 478 12.40 -14.53 -21.10
CA ALA A 478 11.58 -13.72 -22.01
C ALA A 478 10.22 -14.39 -22.31
N PHE A 479 10.21 -15.70 -22.58
CA PHE A 479 8.96 -16.45 -22.82
C PHE A 479 8.09 -16.50 -21.55
N VAL A 480 8.69 -16.83 -20.40
CA VAL A 480 7.98 -16.87 -19.10
C VAL A 480 7.46 -15.48 -18.71
N SER A 481 8.13 -14.40 -19.12
CA SER A 481 7.63 -13.04 -18.89
C SER A 481 6.44 -12.67 -19.77
N ILE A 482 6.34 -13.12 -21.01
CA ILE A 482 5.36 -12.57 -21.99
C ILE A 482 4.17 -13.48 -22.21
N VAL A 483 4.39 -14.80 -22.30
CA VAL A 483 3.33 -15.75 -22.68
C VAL A 483 2.15 -15.74 -21.69
N PRO A 484 2.34 -15.70 -20.35
CA PRO A 484 1.22 -15.64 -19.42
C PRO A 484 0.37 -14.38 -19.61
N PHE A 485 1.00 -13.23 -19.86
CA PHE A 485 0.30 -11.97 -20.12
C PHE A 485 -0.52 -12.05 -21.42
N LEU A 486 0.05 -12.62 -22.48
CA LEU A 486 -0.65 -12.79 -23.75
C LEU A 486 -1.88 -13.68 -23.62
N VAL A 487 -1.74 -14.83 -22.96
CA VAL A 487 -2.85 -15.77 -22.76
C VAL A 487 -3.94 -15.15 -21.89
N THR A 488 -3.56 -14.48 -20.79
CA THR A 488 -4.52 -13.84 -19.88
C THR A 488 -5.21 -12.64 -20.55
N LEU A 489 -4.51 -11.86 -21.39
CA LEU A 489 -5.12 -10.79 -22.18
C LEU A 489 -6.34 -11.28 -22.98
N PHE A 490 -6.18 -12.41 -23.67
CA PHE A 490 -7.26 -12.99 -24.47
C PHE A 490 -8.33 -13.64 -23.57
N PHE A 491 -7.96 -14.25 -22.46
CA PHE A 491 -8.92 -14.77 -21.48
C PHE A 491 -9.80 -13.64 -20.92
N GLY A 492 -9.20 -12.52 -20.51
CA GLY A 492 -9.92 -11.34 -20.05
C GLY A 492 -10.90 -10.80 -21.11
N LYS A 493 -10.44 -10.69 -22.37
CA LYS A 493 -11.25 -10.19 -23.48
C LYS A 493 -12.42 -11.12 -23.84
N TYR A 494 -12.14 -12.42 -24.11
CA TYR A 494 -13.12 -13.32 -24.72
C TYR A 494 -13.96 -14.11 -23.71
N VAL A 495 -13.37 -14.47 -22.56
CA VAL A 495 -14.05 -15.30 -21.56
C VAL A 495 -14.70 -14.42 -20.49
N LEU A 496 -13.94 -13.54 -19.86
CA LEU A 496 -14.44 -12.67 -18.78
C LEU A 496 -15.19 -11.44 -19.32
N LYS A 497 -14.98 -11.11 -20.60
CA LYS A 497 -15.56 -9.91 -21.25
C LYS A 497 -15.28 -8.64 -20.47
N LEU A 498 -14.01 -8.47 -20.06
CA LEU A 498 -13.52 -7.24 -19.45
C LEU A 498 -13.41 -6.16 -20.52
N ASN A 499 -13.72 -4.91 -20.16
CA ASN A 499 -13.36 -3.78 -21.03
C ASN A 499 -11.83 -3.64 -21.10
N ALA A 500 -11.32 -2.88 -22.07
CA ALA A 500 -9.88 -2.79 -22.29
C ALA A 500 -9.13 -2.17 -21.10
N VAL A 501 -9.73 -1.21 -20.40
CA VAL A 501 -9.15 -0.54 -19.24
C VAL A 501 -9.00 -1.51 -18.08
N ASP A 502 -10.07 -2.24 -17.76
CA ASP A 502 -10.04 -3.24 -16.67
C ASP A 502 -9.10 -4.40 -17.02
N ASN A 503 -9.07 -4.84 -18.29
CA ASN A 503 -8.19 -5.93 -18.73
C ASN A 503 -6.70 -5.54 -18.57
N ILE A 504 -6.31 -4.36 -19.04
CA ILE A 504 -4.93 -3.87 -18.92
C ILE A 504 -4.56 -3.60 -17.45
N GLY A 505 -5.44 -2.99 -16.67
CA GLY A 505 -5.24 -2.78 -15.25
C GLY A 505 -5.09 -4.11 -14.49
N SER A 506 -5.93 -5.11 -14.82
CA SER A 506 -5.86 -6.46 -14.26
C SER A 506 -4.55 -7.16 -14.58
N LEU A 507 -4.06 -7.07 -15.81
CA LEU A 507 -2.76 -7.65 -16.20
C LEU A 507 -1.60 -7.02 -15.43
N CYS A 508 -1.58 -5.69 -15.30
CA CYS A 508 -0.56 -5.01 -14.49
C CYS A 508 -0.56 -5.53 -13.05
N GLY A 509 -1.76 -5.72 -12.46
CA GLY A 509 -1.91 -6.22 -11.10
C GLY A 509 -1.51 -7.68 -10.99
N SER A 510 -2.06 -8.57 -11.83
CA SER A 510 -1.81 -10.00 -11.82
C SER A 510 -0.33 -10.35 -11.92
N GLY A 511 0.41 -9.61 -12.76
CA GLY A 511 1.85 -9.75 -12.90
C GLY A 511 2.67 -8.97 -11.87
N THR A 512 2.03 -8.29 -10.91
CA THR A 512 2.66 -7.45 -9.87
C THR A 512 3.57 -6.33 -10.38
N ILE A 513 3.30 -5.80 -11.60
CA ILE A 513 4.16 -4.86 -12.31
C ILE A 513 3.63 -3.42 -12.19
N THR A 514 4.00 -2.74 -11.11
CA THR A 514 3.65 -1.33 -10.88
C THR A 514 4.23 -0.40 -11.96
N ALA A 515 5.40 -0.74 -12.52
CA ALA A 515 6.02 0.04 -13.58
C ALA A 515 5.15 0.10 -14.84
N ALA A 516 4.48 -1.00 -15.20
CA ALA A 516 3.57 -1.04 -16.34
C ALA A 516 2.30 -0.21 -16.06
N LEU A 517 1.75 -0.30 -14.85
CA LEU A 517 0.63 0.54 -14.43
C LEU A 517 0.97 2.03 -14.54
N ASN A 518 2.11 2.45 -14.00
CA ASN A 518 2.55 3.84 -14.06
C ASN A 518 2.71 4.32 -15.51
N ALA A 519 3.35 3.52 -16.36
CA ALA A 519 3.57 3.85 -17.76
C ALA A 519 2.25 4.05 -18.53
N VAL A 520 1.23 3.21 -18.28
CA VAL A 520 -0.09 3.36 -18.90
C VAL A 520 -0.84 4.55 -18.31
N THR A 521 -0.78 4.74 -16.99
CA THR A 521 -1.44 5.87 -16.30
C THR A 521 -0.92 7.21 -16.77
N GLU A 522 0.40 7.36 -16.91
CA GLU A 522 1.03 8.58 -17.42
C GLU A 522 0.64 8.85 -18.89
N GLU A 523 0.69 7.82 -19.74
CA GLU A 523 0.35 7.98 -21.15
C GLU A 523 -1.11 8.35 -21.38
N GLN A 524 -2.02 7.74 -20.60
CA GLN A 524 -3.46 8.00 -20.73
C GLN A 524 -3.94 9.19 -19.88
N GLY A 525 -3.09 9.73 -19.01
CA GLY A 525 -3.43 10.84 -18.11
C GLY A 525 -4.54 10.49 -17.11
N SER A 526 -4.68 9.20 -16.74
CA SER A 526 -5.76 8.74 -15.87
C SER A 526 -5.35 7.56 -14.99
N SER A 527 -5.67 7.62 -13.72
CA SER A 527 -5.42 6.55 -12.73
C SER A 527 -6.49 5.46 -12.72
N ILE A 528 -7.43 5.45 -13.67
CA ILE A 528 -8.57 4.52 -13.68
C ILE A 528 -8.16 3.05 -13.73
N PHE A 529 -7.03 2.74 -14.34
CA PHE A 529 -6.46 1.39 -14.42
C PHE A 529 -6.15 0.80 -13.02
N ALA A 530 -5.93 1.66 -12.02
CA ALA A 530 -5.68 1.24 -10.64
C ALA A 530 -6.88 0.52 -10.00
N LEU A 531 -8.09 0.73 -10.50
CA LEU A 531 -9.30 0.06 -9.99
C LEU A 531 -9.25 -1.45 -10.23
N ALA A 532 -8.80 -1.87 -11.40
CA ALA A 532 -8.63 -3.30 -11.71
C ALA A 532 -7.28 -3.85 -11.25
N TYR A 533 -6.26 -3.01 -11.17
CA TYR A 533 -4.93 -3.37 -10.67
C TYR A 533 -4.98 -3.84 -9.21
N THR A 534 -5.63 -3.10 -8.33
CA THR A 534 -5.55 -3.34 -6.88
C THR A 534 -6.00 -4.76 -6.47
N PRO A 535 -7.18 -5.28 -6.86
CA PRO A 535 -7.60 -6.63 -6.49
C PRO A 535 -6.71 -7.72 -7.11
N THR A 536 -6.27 -7.55 -8.35
CA THR A 536 -5.44 -8.53 -9.04
C THR A 536 -3.99 -8.52 -8.54
N TYR A 537 -3.49 -7.37 -8.14
CA TYR A 537 -2.19 -7.24 -7.46
C TYR A 537 -2.16 -8.00 -6.14
N ALA A 538 -3.26 -7.96 -5.36
CA ALA A 538 -3.37 -8.73 -4.14
C ALA A 538 -3.26 -10.24 -4.41
N ILE A 539 -3.99 -10.75 -5.42
CA ILE A 539 -3.94 -12.16 -5.84
C ILE A 539 -2.55 -12.53 -6.37
N GLY A 540 -1.99 -11.70 -7.25
CA GLY A 540 -0.67 -11.91 -7.85
C GLY A 540 0.43 -12.02 -6.78
N ASN A 541 0.46 -11.11 -5.80
CA ASN A 541 1.43 -11.17 -4.70
C ASN A 541 1.37 -12.49 -3.93
N ILE A 542 0.18 -12.99 -3.65
CA ILE A 542 0.01 -14.24 -2.91
C ILE A 542 0.46 -15.43 -3.76
N LEU A 543 -0.15 -15.58 -4.93
CA LEU A 543 0.02 -16.79 -5.74
C LEU A 543 1.41 -16.89 -6.36
N ILE A 544 1.98 -15.80 -6.86
CA ILE A 544 3.34 -15.83 -7.42
C ILE A 544 4.38 -16.08 -6.33
N THR A 545 4.21 -15.52 -5.12
CA THR A 545 5.14 -15.75 -4.01
C THR A 545 5.25 -17.25 -3.64
N VAL A 546 4.16 -17.98 -3.75
CA VAL A 546 4.12 -19.44 -3.46
C VAL A 546 4.74 -20.27 -4.60
N MET A 547 4.90 -19.73 -5.80
CA MET A 547 5.49 -20.49 -6.93
C MET A 547 6.93 -20.92 -6.67
N GLY A 548 7.71 -20.13 -5.93
CA GLY A 548 9.09 -20.48 -5.59
C GLY A 548 9.21 -21.83 -4.87
N PRO A 549 8.57 -21.99 -3.70
CA PRO A 549 8.47 -23.27 -3.02
C PRO A 549 7.98 -24.42 -3.90
N LEU A 550 6.94 -24.17 -4.72
CA LEU A 550 6.40 -25.19 -5.61
C LEU A 550 7.42 -25.64 -6.67
N ILE A 551 8.17 -24.73 -7.26
CA ILE A 551 9.24 -25.07 -8.22
C ILE A 551 10.36 -25.86 -7.53
N ILE A 552 10.78 -25.48 -6.33
CA ILE A 552 11.79 -26.21 -5.57
C ILE A 552 11.31 -27.64 -5.22
N ALA A 553 10.03 -27.83 -4.95
CA ALA A 553 9.47 -29.13 -4.62
C ALA A 553 9.27 -30.03 -5.86
N LEU A 554 8.78 -29.49 -6.98
CA LEU A 554 8.25 -30.27 -8.11
C LEU A 554 9.25 -30.47 -9.27
N LEU A 555 10.26 -29.61 -9.45
CA LEU A 555 11.36 -29.86 -10.39
C LEU A 555 12.37 -30.84 -9.82
#